data_3fa1595cb657fb1a33a199556fcee62e
#
_entry.id   3fa1595cb657fb1a33a199556fcee62e
#
_cell.length_a   1.000
_cell.length_b   1.000
_cell.length_c   1.000
_cell.angle_alpha   90.00
_cell.angle_beta   90.00
_cell.angle_gamma   90.00
#
_symmetry.space_group_name_H-M   'P 1'
#
loop_
_entity.id
_entity.type
_entity.pdbx_description
1 polymer ?
#
loop_
_entity_poly.entity_id
_entity_poly.type
_entity_poly.pdbx_seq_one_letter_code
_entity_poly.pdbx_strand_id
1 'polypeptide(L)'
;MINNLLFLFTILILPFHEFHVTHTTLYYNDEKKSVEITIKVAIESLERSVENVYTEKLKLGTKNENKISQKILTEYFINHLKILTNKNKHEFKWVGKEISDNLHDIYLYFEIPNYFKNNNIERITIENTFFLELSTDQTNIVLIEFEDKDYNLTFTKDNYTQTIFLNSSK
;
A
#
# COMPACT_ATOMS: atom_id res chain seq x y z
N MET A 1 62.60 -19.14 7.09
CA MET A 1 61.63 -19.01 5.96
C MET A 1 60.23 -19.03 6.54
N ILE A 2 59.65 -17.86 6.69
CA ILE A 2 58.29 -17.69 7.28
C ILE A 2 57.35 -17.48 6.12
N ASN A 3 56.46 -18.48 5.90
CA ASN A 3 55.39 -18.40 4.91
C ASN A 3 54.28 -17.49 5.45
N ASN A 4 54.20 -16.30 4.90
CA ASN A 4 53.03 -15.42 5.11
C ASN A 4 51.87 -15.93 4.26
N LEU A 5 50.95 -16.67 4.88
CA LEU A 5 49.66 -17.02 4.29
C LEU A 5 48.73 -15.79 4.45
N LEU A 6 48.63 -15.00 3.41
CA LEU A 6 47.73 -13.86 3.32
C LEU A 6 46.32 -14.40 3.15
N PHE A 7 45.51 -14.46 4.24
CA PHE A 7 44.12 -14.83 4.21
C PHE A 7 43.33 -13.65 3.62
N LEU A 8 43.06 -13.68 2.32
CA LEU A 8 42.22 -12.70 1.65
C LEU A 8 40.76 -12.94 2.07
N PHE A 9 40.28 -12.21 3.07
CA PHE A 9 38.89 -12.23 3.51
C PHE A 9 38.08 -11.42 2.50
N THR A 10 37.58 -12.11 1.47
CA THR A 10 36.61 -11.52 0.52
C THR A 10 35.28 -11.38 1.23
N ILE A 11 35.01 -10.19 1.75
CA ILE A 11 33.66 -9.84 2.24
C ILE A 11 32.75 -9.84 1.02
N LEU A 12 31.95 -10.88 0.90
CA LEU A 12 30.89 -10.98 -0.09
C LEU A 12 29.79 -9.98 0.37
N ILE A 13 29.83 -8.75 -0.14
CA ILE A 13 28.77 -7.77 0.03
C ILE A 13 27.62 -8.30 -0.85
N LEU A 14 26.77 -9.14 -0.25
CA LEU A 14 25.51 -9.49 -0.89
C LEU A 14 24.67 -8.20 -0.94
N PRO A 15 24.22 -7.77 -2.12
CA PRO A 15 23.29 -6.68 -2.18
C PRO A 15 22.05 -7.11 -1.38
N PHE A 16 21.76 -6.40 -0.29
CA PHE A 16 20.48 -6.52 0.38
C PHE A 16 19.44 -6.05 -0.65
N HIS A 17 18.76 -6.97 -1.30
CA HIS A 17 17.56 -6.65 -2.06
C HIS A 17 16.50 -6.23 -1.05
N GLU A 18 16.35 -4.94 -0.84
CA GLU A 18 15.16 -4.40 -0.20
C GLU A 18 13.97 -4.81 -1.08
N PHE A 19 13.13 -5.68 -0.56
CA PHE A 19 11.88 -6.02 -1.23
C PHE A 19 10.95 -4.82 -1.11
N HIS A 20 10.86 -4.05 -2.17
CA HIS A 20 9.93 -2.93 -2.28
C HIS A 20 8.53 -3.46 -2.60
N VAL A 21 7.84 -3.96 -1.58
CA VAL A 21 6.48 -4.51 -1.73
C VAL A 21 5.53 -3.85 -0.75
N THR A 22 4.36 -3.46 -1.25
CA THR A 22 3.22 -3.07 -0.41
C THR A 22 2.09 -4.08 -0.52
N HIS A 23 1.30 -4.21 0.53
CA HIS A 23 0.11 -5.04 0.53
C HIS A 23 -1.11 -4.20 0.87
N THR A 24 -2.15 -4.28 0.05
CA THR A 24 -3.44 -3.64 0.27
C THR A 24 -4.51 -4.70 0.24
N THR A 25 -5.40 -4.72 1.23
CA THR A 25 -6.61 -5.52 1.23
C THR A 25 -7.81 -4.60 1.12
N LEU A 26 -8.69 -4.88 0.19
CA LEU A 26 -10.01 -4.26 0.04
C LEU A 26 -11.06 -5.30 0.42
N TYR A 27 -11.59 -5.20 1.63
CA TYR A 27 -12.60 -6.12 2.15
C TYR A 27 -13.99 -5.50 2.05
N TYR A 28 -14.90 -6.15 1.34
CA TYR A 28 -16.30 -5.76 1.29
C TYR A 28 -17.03 -6.23 2.53
N ASN A 29 -17.45 -5.30 3.36
CA ASN A 29 -18.28 -5.59 4.53
C ASN A 29 -19.75 -5.46 4.18
N ASP A 30 -20.43 -6.60 4.02
CA ASP A 30 -21.84 -6.63 3.60
C ASP A 30 -22.78 -6.07 4.66
N GLU A 31 -22.49 -6.25 5.94
CA GLU A 31 -23.30 -5.73 7.04
C GLU A 31 -23.29 -4.20 7.08
N LYS A 32 -22.12 -3.60 6.93
CA LYS A 32 -21.92 -2.14 6.94
C LYS A 32 -22.16 -1.50 5.57
N LYS A 33 -22.26 -2.30 4.49
CA LYS A 33 -22.28 -1.83 3.10
C LYS A 33 -21.11 -0.87 2.80
N SER A 34 -19.94 -1.22 3.29
CA SER A 34 -18.70 -0.44 3.14
C SER A 34 -17.57 -1.30 2.58
N VAL A 35 -16.51 -0.65 2.08
CA VAL A 35 -15.24 -1.32 1.80
C VAL A 35 -14.23 -0.88 2.84
N GLU A 36 -13.72 -1.84 3.59
CA GLU A 36 -12.64 -1.65 4.53
C GLU A 36 -11.30 -1.82 3.80
N ILE A 37 -10.40 -0.86 3.95
CA ILE A 37 -9.11 -0.84 3.27
C ILE A 37 -8.02 -0.96 4.31
N THR A 38 -7.22 -2.01 4.21
CA THR A 38 -6.00 -2.18 5.02
C THR A 38 -4.79 -2.08 4.12
N ILE A 39 -3.87 -1.17 4.43
CA ILE A 39 -2.63 -0.98 3.69
C ILE A 39 -1.45 -1.26 4.61
N LYS A 40 -0.62 -2.25 4.25
CA LYS A 40 0.61 -2.59 4.94
C LYS A 40 1.81 -2.12 4.12
N VAL A 41 2.66 -1.29 4.73
CA VAL A 41 3.88 -0.75 4.09
C VAL A 41 5.04 -0.69 5.08
N ALA A 42 6.27 -0.68 4.57
CA ALA A 42 7.45 -0.39 5.38
C ALA A 42 7.46 1.09 5.81
N ILE A 43 7.68 1.34 7.11
CA ILE A 43 7.73 2.69 7.68
C ILE A 43 8.79 3.53 6.99
N GLU A 44 9.99 2.98 6.75
CA GLU A 44 11.08 3.70 6.11
C GLU A 44 10.72 4.16 4.69
N SER A 45 10.12 3.29 3.88
CA SER A 45 9.69 3.65 2.52
C SER A 45 8.62 4.74 2.55
N LEU A 46 7.67 4.64 3.48
CA LEU A 46 6.61 5.62 3.66
C LEU A 46 7.17 6.98 4.08
N GLU A 47 8.07 7.03 5.08
CA GLU A 47 8.68 8.28 5.54
C GLU A 47 9.52 8.93 4.44
N ARG A 48 10.31 8.13 3.71
CA ARG A 48 11.12 8.62 2.59
C ARG A 48 10.26 9.19 1.45
N SER A 49 9.18 8.53 1.09
CA SER A 49 8.26 9.01 0.07
C SER A 49 7.57 10.31 0.48
N VAL A 50 7.08 10.36 1.73
CA VAL A 50 6.46 11.57 2.28
C VAL A 50 7.45 12.72 2.36
N GLU A 51 8.69 12.49 2.82
CA GLU A 51 9.72 13.54 2.90
C GLU A 51 10.05 14.10 1.51
N ASN A 52 10.07 13.25 0.48
CA ASN A 52 10.30 13.69 -0.90
C ASN A 52 9.18 14.58 -1.46
N VAL A 53 7.92 14.29 -1.09
CA VAL A 53 6.75 15.02 -1.63
C VAL A 53 6.38 16.24 -0.79
N TYR A 54 6.44 16.11 0.55
CA TYR A 54 5.93 17.13 1.49
C TYR A 54 7.03 17.85 2.26
N THR A 55 8.29 17.44 2.14
CA THR A 55 9.44 17.96 2.92
C THR A 55 9.31 17.80 4.44
N GLU A 56 8.38 16.98 4.90
CA GLU A 56 8.04 16.79 6.31
C GLU A 56 8.60 15.46 6.84
N LYS A 57 9.17 15.49 8.04
CA LYS A 57 9.60 14.29 8.77
C LYS A 57 8.49 13.84 9.70
N LEU A 58 7.93 12.65 9.44
CA LEU A 58 6.79 12.16 10.22
C LEU A 58 7.19 11.54 11.54
N LYS A 59 8.32 10.81 11.62
CA LYS A 59 8.79 10.08 12.81
C LYS A 59 7.74 9.11 13.35
N LEU A 60 7.13 8.33 12.44
CA LEU A 60 6.02 7.45 12.71
C LEU A 60 6.33 6.44 13.83
N GLY A 61 5.36 6.23 14.71
CA GLY A 61 5.48 5.28 15.83
C GLY A 61 6.42 5.73 16.95
N THR A 62 6.98 6.93 16.90
CA THR A 62 7.85 7.47 17.95
C THR A 62 7.13 8.47 18.85
N LYS A 63 7.74 8.74 20.01
CA LYS A 63 7.23 9.80 20.92
C LYS A 63 7.26 11.20 20.28
N ASN A 64 8.04 11.37 19.23
CA ASN A 64 8.20 12.63 18.51
C ASN A 64 7.46 12.62 17.16
N GLU A 65 6.44 11.78 17.03
CA GLU A 65 5.64 11.74 15.81
C GLU A 65 5.02 13.11 15.51
N ASN A 66 5.09 13.50 14.23
CA ASN A 66 4.59 14.78 13.77
C ASN A 66 3.05 14.83 13.94
N LYS A 67 2.54 15.88 14.56
CA LYS A 67 1.10 16.04 14.86
C LYS A 67 0.22 16.08 13.60
N ILE A 68 0.79 16.43 12.44
CA ILE A 68 0.06 16.44 11.16
C ILE A 68 0.25 15.16 10.36
N SER A 69 0.90 14.13 10.94
CA SER A 69 1.18 12.85 10.24
C SER A 69 -0.09 12.25 9.64
N GLN A 70 -1.19 12.20 10.39
CA GLN A 70 -2.47 11.68 9.89
C GLN A 70 -2.94 12.41 8.63
N LYS A 71 -2.87 13.74 8.61
CA LYS A 71 -3.29 14.54 7.46
C LYS A 71 -2.44 14.23 6.24
N ILE A 72 -1.12 14.22 6.41
CA ILE A 72 -0.16 13.97 5.32
C ILE A 72 -0.33 12.53 4.78
N LEU A 73 -0.43 11.54 5.67
CA LEU A 73 -0.67 10.15 5.27
C LEU A 73 -1.98 9.99 4.51
N THR A 74 -3.07 10.60 5.02
CA THR A 74 -4.36 10.56 4.33
C THR A 74 -4.25 11.14 2.92
N GLU A 75 -3.63 12.30 2.77
CA GLU A 75 -3.45 12.97 1.49
C GLU A 75 -2.57 12.15 0.54
N TYR A 76 -1.45 11.61 1.04
CA TYR A 76 -0.57 10.74 0.25
C TYR A 76 -1.34 9.54 -0.32
N PHE A 77 -2.02 8.77 0.54
CA PHE A 77 -2.70 7.55 0.10
C PHE A 77 -3.90 7.82 -0.81
N ILE A 78 -4.67 8.88 -0.60
CA ILE A 78 -5.78 9.29 -1.50
C ILE A 78 -5.26 9.68 -2.90
N ASN A 79 -4.08 10.28 -2.97
CA ASN A 79 -3.48 10.67 -4.24
C ASN A 79 -2.89 9.48 -5.02
N HIS A 80 -2.41 8.45 -4.31
CA HIS A 80 -1.71 7.31 -4.92
C HIS A 80 -2.54 6.03 -5.06
N LEU A 81 -3.75 5.97 -4.46
CA LEU A 81 -4.69 4.87 -4.64
C LEU A 81 -6.01 5.43 -5.16
N LYS A 82 -6.45 4.94 -6.32
CA LYS A 82 -7.77 5.27 -6.86
C LYS A 82 -8.58 4.01 -7.05
N ILE A 83 -9.80 4.01 -6.55
CA ILE A 83 -10.74 2.90 -6.66
C ILE A 83 -11.98 3.43 -7.38
N LEU A 84 -12.30 2.81 -8.52
CA LEU A 84 -13.45 3.18 -9.33
C LEU A 84 -14.36 1.97 -9.52
N THR A 85 -15.67 2.17 -9.41
CA THR A 85 -16.68 1.19 -9.82
C THR A 85 -17.51 1.75 -10.95
N ASN A 86 -17.64 1.00 -12.04
CA ASN A 86 -18.37 1.44 -13.24
C ASN A 86 -17.98 2.86 -13.70
N LYS A 87 -16.69 3.28 -13.54
CA LYS A 87 -16.12 4.61 -13.78
C LYS A 87 -16.37 5.67 -12.69
N ASN A 88 -17.14 5.39 -11.64
CA ASN A 88 -17.32 6.32 -10.54
C ASN A 88 -16.17 6.16 -9.56
N LYS A 89 -15.43 7.26 -9.30
CA LYS A 89 -14.35 7.29 -8.30
C LYS A 89 -14.95 7.29 -6.90
N HIS A 90 -14.36 6.50 -6.00
CA HIS A 90 -14.70 6.47 -4.59
C HIS A 90 -13.67 7.22 -3.75
N GLU A 91 -14.18 7.98 -2.79
CA GLU A 91 -13.38 8.60 -1.76
C GLU A 91 -13.37 7.70 -0.53
N PHE A 92 -12.20 7.50 0.06
CA PHE A 92 -12.06 6.77 1.31
C PHE A 92 -11.62 7.68 2.44
N LYS A 93 -12.04 7.33 3.65
CA LYS A 93 -11.83 8.10 4.87
C LYS A 93 -10.81 7.39 5.73
N TRP A 94 -9.99 8.17 6.39
CA TRP A 94 -9.07 7.68 7.41
C TRP A 94 -9.85 7.05 8.58
N VAL A 95 -9.43 5.86 9.01
CA VAL A 95 -9.92 5.15 10.20
C VAL A 95 -8.86 5.14 11.28
N GLY A 96 -7.61 4.78 10.94
CA GLY A 96 -6.54 4.69 11.91
C GLY A 96 -5.24 4.15 11.34
N LYS A 97 -4.27 3.93 12.22
CA LYS A 97 -3.01 3.27 11.92
C LYS A 97 -2.51 2.45 13.09
N GLU A 98 -1.67 1.46 12.82
CA GLU A 98 -1.04 0.61 13.81
C GLU A 98 0.39 0.29 13.36
N ILE A 99 1.35 0.36 14.30
CA ILE A 99 2.71 -0.09 14.05
C ILE A 99 2.75 -1.59 14.32
N SER A 100 3.34 -2.36 13.42
CA SER A 100 3.46 -3.80 13.62
C SER A 100 4.46 -4.13 14.73
N ASP A 101 4.36 -5.33 15.31
CA ASP A 101 5.22 -5.80 16.41
C ASP A 101 6.71 -5.81 16.04
N ASN A 102 7.03 -5.95 14.76
CA ASN A 102 8.42 -5.92 14.26
C ASN A 102 8.99 -4.50 14.18
N LEU A 103 8.18 -3.45 14.39
CA LEU A 103 8.53 -2.04 14.32
C LEU A 103 9.03 -1.56 12.94
N HIS A 104 8.96 -2.39 11.90
CA HIS A 104 9.38 -2.07 10.54
C HIS A 104 8.21 -1.72 9.63
N ASP A 105 7.04 -2.30 9.90
CA ASP A 105 5.85 -2.11 9.09
C ASP A 105 4.80 -1.26 9.83
N ILE A 106 3.97 -0.60 9.05
CA ILE A 106 2.78 0.11 9.52
C ILE A 106 1.55 -0.37 8.76
N TYR A 107 0.47 -0.57 9.48
CA TYR A 107 -0.86 -0.78 8.93
C TYR A 107 -1.63 0.52 8.96
N LEU A 108 -2.28 0.84 7.86
CA LEU A 108 -3.09 2.03 7.68
C LEU A 108 -4.50 1.58 7.30
N TYR A 109 -5.48 2.11 7.98
CA TYR A 109 -6.87 1.71 7.84
C TYR A 109 -7.70 2.86 7.28
N PHE A 110 -8.45 2.55 6.21
CA PHE A 110 -9.39 3.47 5.59
C PHE A 110 -10.72 2.75 5.34
N GLU A 111 -11.77 3.52 5.05
CA GLU A 111 -13.10 3.01 4.72
C GLU A 111 -13.72 3.80 3.58
N ILE A 112 -14.38 3.11 2.64
CA ILE A 112 -15.32 3.69 1.69
C ILE A 112 -16.72 3.42 2.23
N PRO A 113 -17.39 4.39 2.85
CA PRO A 113 -18.73 4.17 3.41
C PRO A 113 -19.79 4.14 2.29
N ASN A 114 -20.87 3.41 2.53
CA ASN A 114 -22.02 3.34 1.62
C ASN A 114 -21.66 2.94 0.18
N TYR A 115 -20.68 2.06 0.01
CA TYR A 115 -20.14 1.65 -1.27
C TYR A 115 -21.19 1.11 -2.26
N PHE A 116 -22.22 0.42 -1.76
CA PHE A 116 -23.23 -0.28 -2.57
C PHE A 116 -24.60 0.36 -2.59
N LYS A 117 -24.72 1.63 -2.28
CA LYS A 117 -26.05 2.23 -2.06
C LYS A 117 -27.01 2.14 -3.25
N ASN A 118 -26.53 1.89 -4.48
CA ASN A 118 -27.42 1.93 -5.67
C ASN A 118 -26.98 1.13 -6.91
N ASN A 119 -26.02 0.20 -6.87
CA ASN A 119 -25.43 -0.19 -8.14
C ASN A 119 -25.15 -1.70 -8.30
N ASN A 120 -25.62 -2.22 -9.42
CA ASN A 120 -25.03 -3.39 -10.05
C ASN A 120 -23.57 -3.03 -10.44
N ILE A 121 -22.59 -3.53 -9.69
CA ILE A 121 -21.17 -3.30 -9.98
C ILE A 121 -20.74 -4.35 -11.00
N GLU A 122 -20.44 -3.89 -12.20
CA GLU A 122 -19.95 -4.76 -13.29
C GLU A 122 -18.42 -4.84 -13.31
N ARG A 123 -17.74 -3.78 -12.84
CA ARG A 123 -16.27 -3.71 -12.86
C ARG A 123 -15.73 -2.84 -11.75
N ILE A 124 -14.53 -3.23 -11.29
CA ILE A 124 -13.72 -2.44 -10.38
C ILE A 124 -12.39 -2.13 -11.09
N THR A 125 -12.04 -0.86 -11.15
CA THR A 125 -10.74 -0.40 -11.65
C THR A 125 -9.95 0.18 -10.49
N ILE A 126 -8.70 -0.26 -10.35
CA ILE A 126 -7.76 0.23 -9.35
C ILE A 126 -6.55 0.84 -10.05
N GLU A 127 -6.15 2.02 -9.60
CA GLU A 127 -4.86 2.63 -9.88
C GLU A 127 -4.08 2.67 -8.56
N ASN A 128 -2.89 2.06 -8.53
CA ASN A 128 -2.03 2.04 -7.36
C ASN A 128 -0.61 2.43 -7.75
N THR A 129 -0.18 3.59 -7.26
CA THR A 129 1.13 4.18 -7.56
C THR A 129 1.99 4.35 -6.30
N PHE A 130 1.72 3.57 -5.22
CA PHE A 130 2.52 3.67 -4.00
C PHE A 130 4.00 3.44 -4.28
N PHE A 131 4.82 4.40 -3.87
CA PHE A 131 6.29 4.35 -3.89
C PHE A 131 6.94 4.08 -5.26
N LEU A 132 6.19 4.19 -6.36
CA LEU A 132 6.76 4.03 -7.71
C LEU A 132 7.80 5.12 -8.04
N GLU A 133 7.79 6.22 -7.30
CA GLU A 133 8.79 7.29 -7.37
C GLU A 133 10.10 6.93 -6.66
N LEU A 134 10.07 5.98 -5.71
CA LEU A 134 11.26 5.59 -4.94
C LEU A 134 12.08 4.51 -5.64
N SER A 135 11.43 3.58 -6.32
CA SER A 135 12.10 2.43 -6.95
C SER A 135 11.38 1.98 -8.20
N THR A 136 12.16 1.60 -9.21
CA THR A 136 11.64 0.94 -10.42
C THR A 136 11.14 -0.48 -10.16
N ASP A 137 11.65 -1.12 -9.09
CA ASP A 137 11.33 -2.50 -8.71
C ASP A 137 10.17 -2.57 -7.70
N GLN A 138 9.53 -1.42 -7.41
CA GLN A 138 8.38 -1.36 -6.54
C GLN A 138 7.25 -2.24 -7.06
N THR A 139 6.70 -3.08 -6.19
CA THR A 139 5.55 -3.94 -6.46
C THR A 139 4.46 -3.67 -5.43
N ASN A 140 3.24 -3.39 -5.91
CA ASN A 140 2.09 -3.16 -5.04
C ASN A 140 1.08 -4.28 -5.26
N ILE A 141 0.81 -5.06 -4.22
CA ILE A 141 -0.13 -6.17 -4.26
C ILE A 141 -1.46 -5.70 -3.67
N VAL A 142 -2.55 -5.98 -4.35
CA VAL A 142 -3.91 -5.69 -3.88
C VAL A 142 -4.73 -6.96 -3.90
N LEU A 143 -5.22 -7.37 -2.73
CA LEU A 143 -6.23 -8.40 -2.55
C LEU A 143 -7.59 -7.71 -2.46
N ILE A 144 -8.55 -8.14 -3.26
CA ILE A 144 -9.94 -7.71 -3.19
C ILE A 144 -10.78 -8.90 -2.74
N GLU A 145 -11.34 -8.81 -1.56
CA GLU A 145 -12.27 -9.77 -0.99
C GLU A 145 -13.69 -9.24 -1.20
N PHE A 146 -14.36 -9.80 -2.21
CA PHE A 146 -15.67 -9.32 -2.64
C PHE A 146 -16.67 -10.48 -2.72
N GLU A 147 -17.67 -10.47 -1.84
CA GLU A 147 -18.64 -11.58 -1.69
C GLU A 147 -17.88 -12.91 -1.47
N ASP A 148 -18.14 -13.91 -2.31
CA ASP A 148 -17.49 -15.23 -2.23
C ASP A 148 -16.25 -15.35 -3.14
N LYS A 149 -15.68 -14.23 -3.59
CA LYS A 149 -14.55 -14.20 -4.55
C LYS A 149 -13.41 -13.32 -4.10
N ASP A 150 -12.21 -13.82 -4.33
CA ASP A 150 -10.97 -13.09 -4.12
C ASP A 150 -10.30 -12.80 -5.45
N TYR A 151 -9.81 -11.56 -5.59
CA TYR A 151 -9.05 -11.12 -6.75
C TYR A 151 -7.69 -10.60 -6.28
N ASN A 152 -6.62 -11.15 -6.87
CA ASN A 152 -5.25 -10.72 -6.59
C ASN A 152 -4.73 -9.91 -7.78
N LEU A 153 -4.33 -8.66 -7.52
CA LEU A 153 -3.78 -7.75 -8.52
C LEU A 153 -2.37 -7.35 -8.12
N THR A 154 -1.49 -7.21 -9.12
CA THR A 154 -0.10 -6.80 -8.91
C THR A 154 0.20 -5.58 -9.76
N PHE A 155 0.58 -4.49 -9.12
CA PHE A 155 0.87 -3.21 -9.78
C PHE A 155 2.36 -2.93 -9.75
N THR A 156 2.85 -2.41 -10.86
CA THR A 156 4.24 -2.00 -11.06
C THR A 156 4.27 -0.66 -11.80
N LYS A 157 5.45 -0.10 -12.01
CA LYS A 157 5.60 1.15 -12.76
C LYS A 157 5.01 1.09 -14.17
N ASP A 158 5.12 -0.08 -14.83
CA ASP A 158 4.62 -0.28 -16.19
C ASP A 158 3.15 -0.71 -16.24
N ASN A 159 2.60 -1.14 -15.10
CA ASN A 159 1.23 -1.63 -14.99
C ASN A 159 0.60 -1.17 -13.68
N TYR A 160 0.36 0.13 -13.52
CA TYR A 160 -0.17 0.74 -12.29
C TYR A 160 -1.71 0.89 -12.29
N THR A 161 -2.40 0.46 -13.37
CA THR A 161 -3.86 0.50 -13.45
C THR A 161 -4.39 -0.85 -13.94
N GLN A 162 -5.31 -1.47 -13.21
CA GLN A 162 -5.94 -2.73 -13.57
C GLN A 162 -7.45 -2.68 -13.38
N THR A 163 -8.17 -3.47 -14.19
CA THR A 163 -9.64 -3.59 -14.11
C THR A 163 -10.02 -5.06 -13.98
N ILE A 164 -10.86 -5.37 -13.00
CA ILE A 164 -11.56 -6.66 -12.90
C ILE A 164 -13.01 -6.49 -13.29
N PHE A 165 -13.59 -7.53 -13.89
CA PHE A 165 -15.01 -7.61 -14.21
C PHE A 165 -15.66 -8.57 -13.23
N LEU A 166 -16.70 -8.07 -12.56
CA LEU A 166 -17.51 -8.87 -11.65
C LEU A 166 -18.60 -9.52 -12.53
N ASN A 167 -18.48 -10.82 -12.78
CA ASN A 167 -19.54 -11.54 -13.48
C ASN A 167 -20.76 -11.55 -12.58
N SER A 168 -21.80 -10.84 -12.97
CA SER A 168 -23.12 -11.03 -12.39
C SER A 168 -23.49 -12.50 -12.54
N SER A 169 -23.54 -13.24 -11.43
CA SER A 169 -24.15 -14.56 -11.41
C SER A 169 -25.61 -14.36 -11.83
N LYS A 170 -25.96 -14.88 -13.02
CA LYS A 170 -27.35 -14.97 -13.46
C LYS A 170 -28.08 -15.98 -12.63
#